data_3f826e1826a48a487a90c386c026c76a
#
_entry.id   3f826e1826a48a487a90c386c026c76a
#
_cell.length_a   1.000
_cell.length_b   1.000
_cell.length_c   1.000
_cell.angle_alpha   90.00
_cell.angle_beta   90.00
_cell.angle_gamma   90.00
#
_symmetry.space_group_name_H-M   'P 1'
#
loop_
_entity.id
_entity.type
_entity.pdbx_description
1 polymer ?
#
loop_
_entity_poly.entity_id
_entity_poly.type
_entity_poly.pdbx_seq_one_letter_code
_entity_poly.pdbx_strand_id
1 'polypeptide(L)' 'MKNKVEEMRKIHNEKQEDLARIVGVSRQTIISIEKGKYNPSILLAFKIANHFERKIEEVFIYEEE' A
#
# COMPACT_ATOMS: atom_id res chain seq x y z
N MET A 1 1.91 -11.03 -0.06
CA MET A 1 3.08 -10.32 -0.61
C MET A 1 3.62 -9.33 0.41
N LYS A 2 4.92 -9.31 0.58
CA LYS A 2 5.58 -8.37 1.47
C LYS A 2 5.54 -6.96 0.88
N ASN A 3 5.33 -5.96 1.72
CA ASN A 3 5.28 -4.58 1.24
C ASN A 3 5.68 -3.60 2.34
N LYS A 4 5.87 -2.35 1.93
CA LYS A 4 6.27 -1.27 2.82
C LYS A 4 5.19 -0.20 2.96
N VAL A 5 3.94 -0.57 2.72
CA VAL A 5 2.81 0.39 2.75
C VAL A 5 2.69 1.03 4.13
N GLU A 6 2.70 0.23 5.19
CA GLU A 6 2.58 0.74 6.55
C GLU A 6 3.74 1.67 6.90
N GLU A 7 4.96 1.28 6.55
CA GLU A 7 6.15 2.06 6.79
C GLU A 7 6.08 3.42 6.09
N MET A 8 5.70 3.42 4.80
CA MET A 8 5.58 4.65 4.02
C MET A 8 4.49 5.55 4.57
N ARG A 9 3.36 4.95 4.95
CA ARG A 9 2.25 5.69 5.54
C ARG A 9 2.67 6.41 6.82
N LYS A 10 3.40 5.72 7.68
CA LYS A 10 3.88 6.29 8.94
C LYS A 10 4.89 7.41 8.71
N ILE A 11 5.76 7.27 7.72
CA ILE A 11 6.69 8.32 7.35
C ILE A 11 5.94 9.60 6.95
N HIS A 12 4.80 9.44 6.27
CA HIS A 12 3.97 10.57 5.84
C HIS A 12 2.94 11.00 6.89
N ASN A 13 2.98 10.43 8.09
CA ASN A 13 2.04 10.74 9.17
C ASN A 13 0.58 10.51 8.76
N GLU A 14 0.33 9.45 7.99
CA GLU A 14 -1.02 9.11 7.52
C GLU A 14 -1.60 7.96 8.29
N LYS A 15 -2.90 8.06 8.59
CA LYS A 15 -3.66 6.96 9.16
C LYS A 15 -4.10 6.03 8.03
N GLN A 16 -4.46 4.80 8.39
CA GLN A 16 -4.97 3.83 7.41
C GLN A 16 -6.19 4.37 6.66
N GLU A 17 -7.10 5.05 7.37
CA GLU A 17 -8.29 5.61 6.75
C GLU A 17 -7.97 6.75 5.78
N ASP A 18 -6.90 7.50 6.05
CA ASP A 18 -6.47 8.58 5.16
C ASP A 18 -5.99 8.00 3.82
N LEU A 19 -5.14 7.00 3.88
CA LEU A 19 -4.65 6.35 2.67
C LEU A 19 -5.79 5.69 1.90
N ALA A 20 -6.68 5.01 2.62
CA ALA A 20 -7.85 4.36 2.01
C ALA A 20 -8.68 5.36 1.20
N ARG A 21 -8.96 6.52 1.79
CA ARG A 21 -9.72 7.57 1.11
C ARG A 21 -8.99 8.09 -0.12
N ILE A 22 -7.69 8.32 0.01
CA ILE A 22 -6.88 8.87 -1.08
C ILE A 22 -6.86 7.94 -2.29
N VAL A 23 -6.71 6.63 -2.07
CA VAL A 23 -6.63 5.67 -3.17
C VAL A 23 -7.98 5.02 -3.52
N GLY A 24 -9.05 5.40 -2.82
CA GLY A 24 -10.41 5.01 -3.19
C GLY A 24 -10.81 3.60 -2.79
N VAL A 25 -10.35 3.10 -1.65
CA VAL A 25 -10.73 1.79 -1.13
C VAL A 25 -11.15 1.91 0.32
N SER A 26 -11.64 0.80 0.92
CA SER A 26 -12.01 0.80 2.33
C SER A 26 -10.77 0.72 3.22
N ARG A 27 -10.91 1.16 4.46
CA ARG A 27 -9.85 1.03 5.46
C ARG A 27 -9.46 -0.43 5.62
N GLN A 28 -10.44 -1.34 5.62
CA GLN A 28 -10.18 -2.77 5.76
C GLN A 28 -9.28 -3.30 4.65
N THR A 29 -9.43 -2.78 3.44
CA THR A 29 -8.56 -3.16 2.32
C THR A 29 -7.11 -2.77 2.61
N ILE A 30 -6.89 -1.56 3.13
CA ILE A 30 -5.53 -1.12 3.49
C ILE A 30 -4.95 -2.02 4.59
N ILE A 31 -5.76 -2.32 5.62
CA ILE A 31 -5.32 -3.21 6.70
C ILE A 31 -4.88 -4.57 6.14
N SER A 32 -5.68 -5.15 5.25
CA SER A 32 -5.38 -6.45 4.66
C SER A 32 -4.13 -6.42 3.79
N ILE A 33 -3.93 -5.33 3.05
CA ILE A 33 -2.72 -5.16 2.24
C ILE A 33 -1.49 -5.07 3.15
N GLU A 34 -1.55 -4.24 4.20
CA GLU A 34 -0.42 -4.05 5.10
C GLU A 34 0.00 -5.34 5.81
N LYS A 35 -0.98 -6.20 6.10
CA LYS A 35 -0.72 -7.51 6.72
C LYS A 35 -0.23 -8.57 5.73
N GLY A 36 -0.19 -8.24 4.45
CA GLY A 36 0.23 -9.18 3.42
C GLY A 36 -0.82 -10.23 3.08
N LYS A 37 -2.06 -10.07 3.53
CA LYS A 37 -3.15 -11.01 3.30
C LYS A 37 -3.88 -10.80 1.99
N TYR A 38 -3.81 -9.61 1.46
CA TYR A 38 -4.47 -9.25 0.21
C TYR A 38 -3.48 -8.54 -0.70
N ASN A 39 -3.33 -9.04 -1.91
CA ASN A 39 -2.47 -8.40 -2.90
C ASN A 39 -3.34 -7.46 -3.74
N PRO A 40 -3.02 -6.17 -3.78
CA PRO A 40 -3.83 -5.23 -4.53
C PRO A 40 -3.77 -5.49 -6.03
N SER A 41 -4.79 -5.02 -6.76
CA SER A 41 -4.74 -5.01 -8.22
C SER A 41 -3.57 -4.15 -8.66
N ILE A 42 -3.12 -4.33 -9.90
CA ILE A 42 -2.01 -3.54 -10.42
C ILE A 42 -2.34 -2.04 -10.38
N LEU A 43 -3.59 -1.69 -10.69
CA LEU A 43 -4.02 -0.29 -10.65
C LEU A 43 -3.92 0.28 -9.24
N LEU A 44 -4.41 -0.45 -8.24
CA LEU A 44 -4.36 0.00 -6.86
C LEU A 44 -2.91 0.10 -6.37
N ALA A 45 -2.07 -0.88 -6.74
CA ALA A 45 -0.65 -0.84 -6.37
C ALA A 45 0.03 0.40 -6.92
N PHE A 46 -0.24 0.76 -8.18
CA PHE A 46 0.29 1.98 -8.78
C PHE A 46 -0.22 3.23 -8.08
N LYS A 47 -1.50 3.27 -7.73
CA LYS A 47 -2.07 4.42 -7.01
C LYS A 47 -1.38 4.64 -5.67
N ILE A 48 -1.14 3.55 -4.93
CA ILE A 48 -0.46 3.61 -3.64
C ILE A 48 0.98 4.11 -3.82
N ALA A 49 1.71 3.50 -4.75
CA ALA A 49 3.10 3.88 -5.01
C ALA A 49 3.22 5.33 -5.45
N ASN A 50 2.35 5.76 -6.38
CA ASN A 50 2.34 7.15 -6.85
C ASN A 50 2.04 8.14 -5.75
N HIS A 51 1.12 7.78 -4.84
CA HIS A 51 0.81 8.64 -3.71
C HIS A 51 2.06 8.90 -2.85
N PHE A 52 2.88 7.89 -2.66
CA PHE A 52 4.11 8.02 -1.87
C PHE A 52 5.30 8.51 -2.71
N GLU A 53 5.08 8.80 -4.00
CA GLU A 53 6.12 9.22 -4.93
C GLU A 53 7.27 8.22 -4.99
N ARG A 54 6.91 6.94 -5.03
CA ARG A 54 7.85 5.82 -5.10
C ARG A 54 7.50 4.94 -6.29
N LYS A 55 8.48 4.18 -6.74
CA LYS A 55 8.23 3.15 -7.74
C LYS A 55 7.50 1.99 -7.10
N ILE A 56 6.67 1.30 -7.88
CA ILE A 56 5.89 0.18 -7.35
C ILE A 56 6.79 -0.89 -6.70
N GLU A 57 7.94 -1.16 -7.27
CA GLU A 57 8.88 -2.15 -6.73
C GLU A 57 9.57 -1.69 -5.45
N GLU A 58 9.49 -0.41 -5.11
CA GLU A 58 9.99 0.11 -3.85
C GLU A 58 8.97 -0.09 -2.72
N VAL A 59 7.72 -0.27 -3.07
CA VAL A 59 6.62 -0.42 -2.11
C VAL A 59 6.20 -1.88 -1.95
N PHE A 60 6.11 -2.61 -3.06
CA PHE A 60 5.68 -4.01 -3.07
C PHE A 60 6.86 -4.88 -3.44
N ILE A 61 7.21 -5.81 -2.55
CA ILE A 61 8.42 -6.61 -2.68
C ILE A 61 8.06 -7.99 -3.21
N TYR A 62 8.59 -8.33 -4.38
CA TYR A 62 8.45 -9.67 -4.92
C TYR A 62 9.51 -10.56 -4.31
N GLU A 63 9.08 -11.69 -3.77
CA GLU A 63 10.00 -12.68 -3.21
C GLU A 63 9.81 -13.99 -3.97
N GLU A 64 10.89 -14.52 -4.49
CA GLU A 64 10.90 -15.85 -5.10
C GLU A 64 10.94 -16.91 -3.99
N GLU A 65 10.11 -17.93 -4.15
CA GLU A 65 10.09 -19.03 -3.20
C GLU A 65 11.06 -20.14 -3.64
#